data_43759374704b111a58ab5736049506b2
#
_entry.id   43759374704b111a58ab5736049506b2
#
_cell.length_a   1.000
_cell.length_b   1.000
_cell.length_c   1.000
_cell.angle_alpha   90.00
_cell.angle_beta   90.00
_cell.angle_gamma   90.00
#
_symmetry.space_group_name_H-M   'P 1'
#
loop_
_entity.id
_entity.type
_entity.pdbx_description
1 polymer ?
#
loop_
_entity_poly.entity_id
_entity_poly.type
_entity_poly.pdbx_seq_one_letter_code
_entity_poly.pdbx_strand_id
1 'polypeptide(L)'
;MSDQTSKNKELMRRLYEEMWNGASPALAAGLFAQPEGVERFVSQFLSSFPDLQHHVEGMIAEDDQVAVRFSAHGTHSGPWLDFAPTGRPIHYTGVTLARIESDKIVEHHTWWDKAALIEQLKGGEDDRQK
;
A
#
# COMPACT_ATOMS: atom_id res chain seq x y z
N MET A 1 -2.09 15.46 -21.47
CA MET A 1 -1.84 15.51 -21.35
C MET A 1 -1.68 16.03 -20.69
N SER A 2 -1.39 15.36 -20.25
CA SER A 2 -1.54 16.70 -19.74
C SER A 2 -0.84 16.85 -18.41
N ASP A 3 -0.68 18.11 -18.01
CA ASP A 3 -0.02 18.42 -16.76
C ASP A 3 -0.80 17.84 -15.58
N GLN A 4 -2.13 17.81 -15.68
CA GLN A 4 -2.92 17.33 -14.57
C GLN A 4 -2.75 15.83 -14.34
N THR A 5 -2.70 15.04 -15.42
CA THR A 5 -2.47 13.61 -15.25
C THR A 5 -1.06 13.34 -14.73
N SER A 6 -0.08 14.15 -15.15
CA SER A 6 1.27 14.01 -14.62
C SER A 6 1.33 14.34 -13.13
N LYS A 7 0.63 15.40 -12.72
CA LYS A 7 0.58 15.77 -11.31
C LYS A 7 -0.14 14.70 -10.50
N ASN A 8 -1.18 14.12 -11.05
CA ASN A 8 -1.93 13.07 -10.37
C ASN A 8 -1.08 11.83 -10.19
N LYS A 9 -0.28 11.48 -11.20
CA LYS A 9 0.65 10.36 -11.07
C LYS A 9 1.68 10.64 -9.99
N GLU A 10 2.19 11.86 -9.95
CA GLU A 10 3.19 12.22 -8.96
C GLU A 10 2.62 12.12 -7.54
N LEU A 11 1.38 12.54 -7.37
CA LEU A 11 0.71 12.42 -6.09
C LEU A 11 0.66 10.96 -5.63
N MET A 12 0.32 10.05 -6.54
CA MET A 12 0.26 8.64 -6.22
C MET A 12 1.66 8.06 -5.96
N ARG A 13 2.67 8.57 -6.68
CA ARG A 13 4.04 8.14 -6.42
C ARG A 13 4.46 8.50 -5.01
N ARG A 14 4.13 9.70 -4.57
CA ARG A 14 4.45 10.15 -3.22
C ARG A 14 3.75 9.30 -2.16
N LEU A 15 2.53 8.86 -2.45
CA LEU A 15 1.81 7.99 -1.53
C LEU A 15 2.61 6.73 -1.24
N TYR A 16 3.14 6.10 -2.29
CA TYR A 16 3.87 4.85 -2.09
C TYR A 16 5.30 5.06 -1.64
N GLU A 17 6.00 6.03 -2.24
CA GLU A 17 7.43 6.18 -1.96
C GLU A 17 7.69 6.96 -0.68
N GLU A 18 6.82 7.90 -0.33
CA GLU A 18 7.05 8.73 0.85
C GLU A 18 6.22 8.30 2.04
N MET A 19 4.93 8.11 1.84
CA MET A 19 4.08 7.76 2.99
C MET A 19 4.31 6.32 3.43
N TRP A 20 4.22 5.37 2.49
CA TRP A 20 4.41 3.96 2.82
C TRP A 20 5.88 3.62 3.03
N ASN A 21 6.71 3.83 2.00
CA ASN A 21 8.12 3.41 2.07
C ASN A 21 8.92 4.25 3.04
N GLY A 22 8.53 5.50 3.21
CA GLY A 22 9.16 6.37 4.19
C GLY A 22 8.63 6.19 5.60
N ALA A 23 7.65 5.28 5.78
CA ALA A 23 7.03 5.02 7.07
C ALA A 23 6.55 6.31 7.73
N SER A 24 5.82 7.11 6.96
CA SER A 24 5.36 8.43 7.40
C SER A 24 3.84 8.55 7.25
N PRO A 25 3.05 7.87 8.10
CA PRO A 25 1.59 7.92 7.99
C PRO A 25 1.01 9.33 8.03
N ALA A 26 1.68 10.24 8.72
CA ALA A 26 1.21 11.63 8.84
C ALA A 26 1.17 12.34 7.50
N LEU A 27 1.91 11.86 6.50
CA LEU A 27 1.86 12.46 5.16
C LEU A 27 0.50 12.31 4.52
N ALA A 28 -0.36 11.42 5.04
CA ALA A 28 -1.72 11.29 4.53
C ALA A 28 -2.45 12.62 4.57
N ALA A 29 -2.15 13.48 5.54
CA ALA A 29 -2.83 14.78 5.65
C ALA A 29 -2.62 15.65 4.42
N GLY A 30 -1.48 15.51 3.75
CA GLY A 30 -1.22 16.28 2.55
C GLY A 30 -1.66 15.61 1.27
N LEU A 31 -2.01 14.33 1.32
CA LEU A 31 -2.33 13.55 0.13
C LEU A 31 -3.81 13.27 -0.03
N PHE A 32 -4.52 13.13 1.07
CA PHE A 32 -5.93 12.71 1.06
C PHE A 32 -6.84 13.84 1.52
N ALA A 33 -8.02 13.92 0.92
CA ALA A 33 -9.03 14.88 1.37
C ALA A 33 -9.53 14.51 2.76
N GLN A 34 -9.62 13.21 3.05
CA GLN A 34 -10.04 12.74 4.37
C GLN A 34 -8.99 11.75 4.88
N PRO A 35 -7.96 12.27 5.55
CA PRO A 35 -6.77 11.46 5.85
C PRO A 35 -6.85 10.59 7.08
N GLU A 36 -7.80 10.81 7.98
CA GLU A 36 -7.74 10.20 9.32
C GLU A 36 -7.75 8.68 9.28
N GLY A 37 -8.66 8.11 8.51
CA GLY A 37 -8.73 6.65 8.42
C GLY A 37 -7.52 6.05 7.74
N VAL A 38 -7.02 6.76 6.72
CA VAL A 38 -5.83 6.30 6.00
C VAL A 38 -4.62 6.30 6.92
N GLU A 39 -4.44 7.38 7.67
CA GLU A 39 -3.30 7.49 8.57
C GLU A 39 -3.31 6.38 9.59
N ARG A 40 -4.49 6.11 10.16
CA ARG A 40 -4.62 5.04 11.15
C ARG A 40 -4.33 3.68 10.54
N PHE A 41 -4.88 3.42 9.35
CA PHE A 41 -4.65 2.15 8.68
C PHE A 41 -3.17 1.93 8.38
N VAL A 42 -2.51 2.95 7.84
CA VAL A 42 -1.10 2.85 7.49
C VAL A 42 -0.27 2.60 8.74
N SER A 43 -0.55 3.33 9.82
CA SER A 43 0.15 3.14 11.08
C SER A 43 0.02 1.72 11.59
N GLN A 44 -1.19 1.19 11.56
CA GLN A 44 -1.43 -0.17 12.06
C GLN A 44 -0.75 -1.21 11.19
N PHE A 45 -0.84 -1.03 9.87
CA PHE A 45 -0.22 -2.00 8.97
C PHE A 45 1.29 -1.99 9.12
N LEU A 46 1.88 -0.80 9.26
CA LEU A 46 3.32 -0.69 9.45
C LEU A 46 3.77 -1.24 10.81
N SER A 47 2.90 -1.25 11.80
CA SER A 47 3.28 -1.86 13.08
C SER A 47 3.42 -3.37 12.94
N SER A 48 2.72 -3.97 11.99
CA SER A 48 2.83 -5.40 11.70
C SER A 48 3.99 -5.70 10.77
N PHE A 49 4.26 -4.80 9.83
CA PHE A 49 5.29 -4.97 8.80
C PHE A 49 6.13 -3.70 8.73
N PRO A 50 6.98 -3.46 9.74
CA PRO A 50 7.66 -2.16 9.85
C PRO A 50 8.67 -1.87 8.75
N ASP A 51 9.15 -2.89 8.07
CA ASP A 51 10.11 -2.72 6.97
C ASP A 51 9.43 -2.81 5.60
N LEU A 52 8.12 -2.62 5.55
CA LEU A 52 7.36 -2.76 4.31
C LEU A 52 7.85 -1.80 3.25
N GLN A 53 8.05 -2.31 2.05
CA GLN A 53 8.43 -1.51 0.89
C GLN A 53 7.49 -1.85 -0.25
N HIS A 54 7.02 -0.81 -0.93
CA HIS A 54 6.19 -0.95 -2.13
C HIS A 54 7.02 -0.57 -3.34
N HIS A 55 6.80 -1.31 -4.42
CA HIS A 55 7.36 -0.98 -5.72
C HIS A 55 6.22 -0.68 -6.67
N VAL A 56 6.23 0.52 -7.24
CA VAL A 56 5.22 0.89 -8.23
C VAL A 56 5.64 0.25 -9.55
N GLU A 57 4.84 -0.72 -9.99
CA GLU A 57 5.14 -1.48 -11.20
C GLU A 57 4.65 -0.77 -12.46
N GLY A 58 3.62 0.05 -12.33
CA GLY A 58 3.09 0.81 -13.44
C GLY A 58 1.97 1.72 -13.00
N MET A 59 1.77 2.78 -13.75
CA MET A 59 0.69 3.73 -13.49
C MET A 59 0.05 4.13 -14.80
N ILE A 60 -1.27 4.27 -14.77
CA ILE A 60 -2.04 4.78 -15.87
C ILE A 60 -2.93 5.88 -15.31
N ALA A 61 -2.96 7.02 -15.98
CA ALA A 61 -3.80 8.13 -15.54
C ALA A 61 -4.62 8.64 -16.70
N GLU A 62 -5.89 8.90 -16.43
CA GLU A 62 -6.79 9.49 -17.40
C GLU A 62 -7.80 10.34 -16.65
N ASP A 63 -8.02 11.55 -17.14
CA ASP A 63 -8.91 12.49 -16.48
C ASP A 63 -8.49 12.69 -15.03
N ASP A 64 -9.37 12.42 -14.07
CA ASP A 64 -9.06 12.62 -12.66
C ASP A 64 -8.70 11.32 -11.96
N GLN A 65 -8.42 10.24 -12.70
CA GLN A 65 -8.19 8.94 -12.12
C GLN A 65 -6.78 8.43 -12.41
N VAL A 66 -6.24 7.69 -11.45
CA VAL A 66 -4.95 7.04 -11.59
C VAL A 66 -5.10 5.60 -11.12
N ALA A 67 -4.62 4.67 -11.93
CA ALA A 67 -4.50 3.27 -11.53
C ALA A 67 -3.03 2.97 -11.31
N VAL A 68 -2.72 2.36 -10.17
CA VAL A 68 -1.35 2.01 -9.80
C VAL A 68 -1.27 0.52 -9.56
N ARG A 69 -0.36 -0.15 -10.25
CA ARG A 69 -0.07 -1.56 -9.99
C ARG A 69 1.22 -1.63 -9.20
N PHE A 70 1.20 -2.40 -8.12
CA PHE A 70 2.34 -2.43 -7.22
C PHE A 70 2.63 -3.83 -6.70
N SER A 71 3.84 -4.01 -6.22
CA SER A 71 4.23 -5.16 -5.41
C SER A 71 4.77 -4.63 -4.09
N ALA A 72 4.71 -5.45 -3.05
CA ALA A 72 5.18 -5.06 -1.74
C ALA A 72 5.87 -6.25 -1.09
N HIS A 73 6.83 -5.96 -0.23
CA HIS A 73 7.51 -6.99 0.55
C HIS A 73 7.89 -6.44 1.90
N GLY A 74 8.04 -7.31 2.87
CA GLY A 74 8.41 -6.92 4.22
C GLY A 74 8.56 -8.15 5.10
N THR A 75 8.61 -7.92 6.40
CA THR A 75 8.75 -8.96 7.39
C THR A 75 7.64 -8.85 8.42
N HIS A 76 7.03 -9.97 8.75
CA HIS A 76 5.94 -10.00 9.73
C HIS A 76 6.53 -9.94 11.13
N SER A 77 6.63 -8.73 11.68
CA SER A 77 7.29 -8.47 12.94
C SER A 77 6.35 -8.09 14.08
N GLY A 78 5.09 -7.73 13.76
CA GLY A 78 4.08 -7.41 14.75
C GLY A 78 2.82 -8.18 14.49
N PRO A 79 1.90 -8.25 15.45
CA PRO A 79 0.66 -9.02 15.26
C PRO A 79 -0.14 -8.47 14.08
N TRP A 80 -0.78 -9.36 13.34
CA TRP A 80 -1.64 -8.98 12.23
C TRP A 80 -2.77 -9.98 12.15
N LEU A 81 -4.02 -9.49 12.17
CA LEU A 81 -5.20 -10.33 12.29
C LEU A 81 -5.00 -11.26 13.50
N ASP A 82 -5.20 -12.55 13.32
CA ASP A 82 -5.03 -13.51 14.40
C ASP A 82 -3.63 -14.09 14.50
N PHE A 83 -2.69 -13.56 13.69
CA PHE A 83 -1.34 -14.08 13.66
C PHE A 83 -0.45 -13.33 14.64
N ALA A 84 0.16 -14.04 15.57
CA ALA A 84 1.27 -13.50 16.34
C ALA A 84 2.45 -13.34 15.40
N PRO A 85 3.41 -12.47 15.73
CA PRO A 85 4.55 -12.25 14.83
C PRO A 85 5.26 -13.54 14.49
N THR A 86 5.41 -13.79 13.18
CA THR A 86 6.04 -15.02 12.68
C THR A 86 7.51 -14.81 12.30
N GLY A 87 7.92 -13.56 12.08
CA GLY A 87 9.26 -13.27 11.59
C GLY A 87 9.47 -13.66 10.14
N ARG A 88 8.41 -14.02 9.42
CA ARG A 88 8.53 -14.49 8.04
C ARG A 88 8.59 -13.34 7.07
N PRO A 89 9.38 -13.49 6.01
CA PRO A 89 9.29 -12.54 4.90
C PRO A 89 7.96 -12.74 4.17
N ILE A 90 7.37 -11.64 3.75
CA ILE A 90 6.11 -11.69 3.03
C ILE A 90 6.20 -10.82 1.77
N HIS A 91 5.33 -11.13 0.81
CA HIS A 91 5.18 -10.26 -0.34
C HIS A 91 3.75 -10.40 -0.87
N TYR A 92 3.29 -9.34 -1.52
CA TYR A 92 1.98 -9.36 -2.16
C TYR A 92 1.96 -8.34 -3.29
N THR A 93 0.96 -8.45 -4.14
CA THR A 93 0.75 -7.51 -5.23
C THR A 93 -0.63 -6.91 -5.12
N GLY A 94 -0.85 -5.81 -5.82
CA GLY A 94 -2.16 -5.20 -5.82
C GLY A 94 -2.27 -4.09 -6.84
N VAL A 95 -3.46 -3.51 -6.87
CA VAL A 95 -3.79 -2.38 -7.73
C VAL A 95 -4.60 -1.40 -6.92
N THR A 96 -4.26 -0.12 -7.01
CA THR A 96 -5.06 0.94 -6.42
C THR A 96 -5.64 1.79 -7.53
N LEU A 97 -6.92 2.09 -7.44
CA LEU A 97 -7.57 3.06 -8.31
C LEU A 97 -7.95 4.26 -7.46
N ALA A 98 -7.47 5.43 -7.84
CA ALA A 98 -7.69 6.65 -7.07
C ALA A 98 -8.33 7.72 -7.94
N ARG A 99 -9.20 8.53 -7.35
CA ARG A 99 -9.74 9.70 -7.99
C ARG A 99 -9.25 10.92 -7.23
N ILE A 100 -8.81 11.92 -7.97
CA ILE A 100 -8.12 13.08 -7.42
C ILE A 100 -8.85 14.34 -7.81
N GLU A 101 -9.12 15.21 -6.82
CA GLU A 101 -9.72 16.51 -7.04
C GLU A 101 -8.95 17.53 -6.23
N SER A 102 -8.65 18.68 -6.83
CA SER A 102 -7.94 19.77 -6.16
C SER A 102 -6.66 19.26 -5.49
N ASP A 103 -5.95 18.41 -6.20
CA ASP A 103 -4.66 17.87 -5.77
C ASP A 103 -4.72 17.03 -4.50
N LYS A 104 -5.90 16.45 -4.22
CA LYS A 104 -6.08 15.53 -3.10
C LYS A 104 -6.79 14.28 -3.58
N ILE A 105 -6.47 13.16 -2.96
CA ILE A 105 -7.17 11.93 -3.24
C ILE A 105 -8.52 11.98 -2.52
N VAL A 106 -9.61 11.93 -3.30
CA VAL A 106 -10.95 12.01 -2.72
C VAL A 106 -11.62 10.64 -2.65
N GLU A 107 -11.09 9.68 -3.39
CA GLU A 107 -11.66 8.35 -3.44
C GLU A 107 -10.57 7.38 -3.84
N HIS A 108 -10.51 6.23 -3.21
CA HIS A 108 -9.55 5.21 -3.62
C HIS A 108 -10.04 3.85 -3.21
N HIS A 109 -9.66 2.86 -4.01
CA HIS A 109 -9.88 1.46 -3.74
C HIS A 109 -8.59 0.71 -4.02
N THR A 110 -8.26 -0.20 -3.14
CA THR A 110 -7.09 -1.05 -3.34
C THR A 110 -7.53 -2.50 -3.32
N TRP A 111 -7.20 -3.21 -4.38
CA TRP A 111 -7.38 -4.65 -4.46
C TRP A 111 -6.01 -5.27 -4.34
N TRP A 112 -5.82 -6.10 -3.34
CA TRP A 112 -4.51 -6.71 -3.12
C TRP A 112 -4.69 -8.15 -2.69
N ASP A 113 -3.64 -8.91 -2.88
CA ASP A 113 -3.71 -10.36 -2.70
C ASP A 113 -3.54 -10.72 -1.23
N LYS A 114 -4.56 -10.40 -0.45
CA LYS A 114 -4.58 -10.69 0.98
C LYS A 114 -4.52 -12.19 1.24
N ALA A 115 -5.15 -12.98 0.38
CA ALA A 115 -5.13 -14.43 0.54
C ALA A 115 -3.70 -14.97 0.46
N ALA A 116 -2.90 -14.43 -0.48
CA ALA A 116 -1.51 -14.86 -0.57
C ALA A 116 -0.73 -14.51 0.69
N LEU A 117 -0.98 -13.33 1.26
CA LEU A 117 -0.31 -12.96 2.49
C LEU A 117 -0.69 -13.91 3.62
N ILE A 118 -1.96 -14.22 3.75
CA ILE A 118 -2.42 -15.14 4.78
C ILE A 118 -1.77 -16.50 4.61
N GLU A 119 -1.70 -16.99 3.36
CA GLU A 119 -1.08 -18.28 3.10
C GLU A 119 0.40 -18.27 3.48
N GLN A 120 1.08 -17.19 3.23
CA GLN A 120 2.49 -17.09 3.60
C GLN A 120 2.68 -17.14 5.11
N LEU A 121 1.79 -16.52 5.86
CA LEU A 121 1.89 -16.54 7.31
C LEU A 121 1.58 -17.90 7.90
N LYS A 122 0.68 -18.65 7.24
CA LYS A 122 0.41 -20.03 7.64
C LYS A 122 1.46 -20.97 7.13
N GLY A 123 2.04 -20.63 6.05
CA GLY A 123 2.63 -21.52 5.08
C GLY A 123 3.89 -22.24 5.43
N GLY A 124 4.43 -22.04 6.61
CA GLY A 124 5.59 -22.81 6.99
C GLY A 124 5.36 -24.29 6.86
N GLU A 125 4.14 -24.75 7.11
CA GLU A 125 3.83 -26.16 6.98
C GLU A 125 3.92 -26.61 5.55
N ASP A 126 3.41 -25.80 4.64
CA ASP A 126 3.39 -26.16 3.23
C ASP A 126 4.81 -26.39 2.75
N ASP A 127 5.68 -25.50 3.13
CA ASP A 127 7.08 -25.63 2.74
C ASP A 127 7.69 -26.89 3.32
N ARG A 128 7.35 -27.20 4.54
CA ARG A 128 7.92 -28.35 5.19
C ARG A 128 7.49 -29.66 4.58
N GLN A 129 6.37 -29.64 3.89
CA GLN A 129 5.83 -30.85 3.29
C GLN A 129 6.49 -31.19 1.97
N LYS A 130 7.33 -30.34 1.47
CA LYS A 130 7.93 -30.60 0.16
C LYS A 130 9.29 -31.25 0.21
#